data_96cc73c8d8dbde4d06a029f645e93c51
#
_entry.id   96cc73c8d8dbde4d06a029f645e93c51
#
_cell.length_a   1.000
_cell.length_b   1.000
_cell.length_c   1.000
_cell.angle_alpha   90.00
_cell.angle_beta   90.00
_cell.angle_gamma   90.00
#
_symmetry.space_group_name_H-M   'P 1'
#
loop_
_entity.id
_entity.type
_entity.pdbx_description
1 polymer ?
#
loop_
_entity_poly.entity_id
_entity_poly.type
_entity_poly.pdbx_seq_one_letter_code
_entity_poly.pdbx_strand_id
1 'polypeptide(L)'
;MGKFIIQLLKKPLVQLGLVIVGVLLLAGMIWGIYQTQIPPSQPIQFPHSMHINLGIQCLYCHPGALRGPSPGLPTESKCWGCHQQITVRNSEIDKLVSYVKANQPIPWVPVAILPDFVYFSHRPHIAAGLNCENCHGEISQMTTAVPQKMNMGW
;
A
#
# COMPACT_ATOMS: atom_id res chain seq x y z
N MET A 1 -7.18 -7.25 -52.33
CA MET A 1 -6.62 -7.46 -50.97
C MET A 1 -7.70 -7.76 -49.94
N GLY A 2 -8.78 -6.99 -49.80
CA GLY A 2 -9.83 -7.19 -48.79
C GLY A 2 -10.59 -8.54 -48.88
N LYS A 3 -10.94 -9.02 -50.03
CA LYS A 3 -11.67 -10.31 -50.22
C LYS A 3 -10.84 -11.52 -49.75
N PHE A 4 -9.51 -11.48 -49.90
CA PHE A 4 -8.61 -12.54 -49.47
C PHE A 4 -8.55 -12.61 -47.90
N ILE A 5 -8.46 -11.46 -47.26
CA ILE A 5 -8.46 -11.37 -45.78
C ILE A 5 -9.76 -11.91 -45.21
N ILE A 6 -10.92 -11.53 -45.78
CA ILE A 6 -12.22 -12.00 -45.36
C ILE A 6 -12.35 -13.53 -45.48
N GLN A 7 -11.84 -14.11 -46.57
CA GLN A 7 -11.85 -15.57 -46.76
C GLN A 7 -10.93 -16.29 -45.74
N LEU A 8 -9.78 -15.69 -45.45
CA LEU A 8 -8.87 -16.24 -44.45
C LEU A 8 -9.48 -16.27 -43.04
N LEU A 9 -10.15 -15.18 -42.63
CA LEU A 9 -10.84 -15.05 -41.34
C LEU A 9 -12.03 -16.02 -41.17
N LYS A 10 -12.57 -16.55 -42.29
CA LYS A 10 -13.64 -17.58 -42.25
C LYS A 10 -13.15 -19.00 -42.00
N LYS A 11 -11.84 -19.25 -42.08
CA LYS A 11 -11.28 -20.58 -41.81
C LYS A 11 -11.39 -20.92 -40.30
N PRO A 12 -11.92 -22.10 -39.94
CA PRO A 12 -12.15 -22.45 -38.52
C PRO A 12 -10.87 -22.44 -37.68
N LEU A 13 -9.75 -22.84 -38.26
CA LEU A 13 -8.44 -22.79 -37.58
C LEU A 13 -7.98 -21.35 -37.28
N VAL A 14 -8.27 -20.41 -38.20
CA VAL A 14 -7.94 -18.99 -37.97
C VAL A 14 -8.83 -18.38 -36.90
N GLN A 15 -10.12 -18.72 -36.90
CA GLN A 15 -11.06 -18.29 -35.87
C GLN A 15 -10.67 -18.84 -34.50
N LEU A 16 -10.32 -20.14 -34.43
CA LEU A 16 -9.82 -20.74 -33.20
C LEU A 16 -8.55 -20.04 -32.70
N GLY A 17 -7.60 -19.75 -33.60
CA GLY A 17 -6.39 -19.02 -33.25
C GLY A 17 -6.67 -17.62 -32.71
N LEU A 18 -7.60 -16.87 -33.34
CA LEU A 18 -8.02 -15.55 -32.86
C LEU A 18 -8.69 -15.61 -31.48
N VAL A 19 -9.53 -16.62 -31.24
CA VAL A 19 -10.15 -16.82 -29.93
C VAL A 19 -9.09 -17.11 -28.88
N ILE A 20 -8.13 -17.99 -29.15
CA ILE A 20 -7.06 -18.31 -28.22
C ILE A 20 -6.24 -17.04 -27.89
N VAL A 21 -5.85 -16.27 -28.92
CA VAL A 21 -5.11 -15.01 -28.72
C VAL A 21 -5.94 -14.03 -27.87
N GLY A 22 -7.24 -13.88 -28.17
CA GLY A 22 -8.14 -13.03 -27.40
C GLY A 22 -8.22 -13.43 -25.92
N VAL A 23 -8.35 -14.74 -25.67
CA VAL A 23 -8.36 -15.28 -24.28
C VAL A 23 -7.03 -15.01 -23.56
N LEU A 24 -5.91 -15.22 -24.23
CA LEU A 24 -4.59 -14.97 -23.64
C LEU A 24 -4.37 -13.48 -23.32
N LEU A 25 -4.79 -12.59 -24.22
CA LEU A 25 -4.73 -11.14 -23.98
C LEU A 25 -5.62 -10.73 -22.80
N LEU A 26 -6.84 -11.26 -22.72
CA LEU A 26 -7.76 -10.99 -21.63
C LEU A 26 -7.19 -11.52 -20.29
N ALA A 27 -6.67 -12.73 -20.28
CA ALA A 27 -6.02 -13.32 -19.10
C ALA A 27 -4.81 -12.49 -18.66
N GLY A 28 -3.98 -12.04 -19.60
CA GLY A 28 -2.84 -11.15 -19.32
C GLY A 28 -3.27 -9.80 -18.75
N MET A 29 -4.33 -9.22 -19.28
CA MET A 29 -4.91 -7.97 -18.74
C MET A 29 -5.45 -8.15 -17.33
N ILE A 30 -6.21 -9.21 -17.07
CA ILE A 30 -6.74 -9.53 -15.73
C ILE A 30 -5.59 -9.76 -14.75
N TRP A 31 -4.59 -10.51 -15.17
CA TRP A 31 -3.39 -10.74 -14.37
C TRP A 31 -2.67 -9.42 -14.02
N GLY A 32 -2.48 -8.54 -15.00
CA GLY A 32 -1.88 -7.22 -14.78
C GLY A 32 -2.66 -6.38 -13.77
N ILE A 33 -3.99 -6.34 -13.91
CA ILE A 33 -4.88 -5.65 -12.94
C ILE A 33 -4.76 -6.28 -11.56
N TYR A 34 -4.74 -7.61 -11.47
CA TYR A 34 -4.61 -8.31 -10.20
C TYR A 34 -3.29 -7.97 -9.50
N GLN A 35 -2.18 -7.90 -10.23
CA GLN A 35 -0.87 -7.54 -9.67
C GLN A 35 -0.85 -6.13 -9.06
N THR A 36 -1.62 -5.19 -9.62
CA THR A 36 -1.71 -3.83 -9.04
C THR A 36 -2.48 -3.76 -7.72
N GLN A 37 -3.21 -4.82 -7.36
CA GLN A 37 -3.97 -4.90 -6.11
C GLN A 37 -3.16 -5.57 -4.97
N ILE A 38 -2.03 -6.19 -5.30
CA ILE A 38 -1.19 -6.86 -4.29
C ILE A 38 -0.41 -5.79 -3.53
N PRO A 39 -0.53 -5.74 -2.19
CA PRO A 39 0.26 -4.82 -1.39
C PRO A 39 1.75 -5.08 -1.56
N PRO A 40 2.58 -4.04 -1.63
CA PRO A 40 4.03 -4.22 -1.69
C PRO A 40 4.55 -4.88 -0.41
N SER A 41 5.53 -5.77 -0.57
CA SER A 41 6.23 -6.35 0.57
C SER A 41 6.97 -5.26 1.34
N GLN A 42 6.79 -5.23 2.65
CA GLN A 42 7.46 -4.29 3.54
C GLN A 42 8.72 -4.91 4.16
N PRO A 43 9.75 -4.10 4.43
CA PRO A 43 10.97 -4.60 5.08
C PRO A 43 10.71 -5.17 6.47
N ILE A 44 9.75 -4.59 7.19
CA ILE A 44 9.25 -5.08 8.48
C ILE A 44 7.72 -5.20 8.39
N GLN A 45 7.18 -6.34 8.80
CA GLN A 45 5.73 -6.53 8.93
C GLN A 45 5.24 -5.80 10.17
N PHE A 46 4.76 -4.56 9.97
CA PHE A 46 4.32 -3.71 11.07
C PHE A 46 2.82 -3.86 11.33
N PRO A 47 2.39 -4.42 12.48
CA PRO A 47 0.98 -4.56 12.81
C PRO A 47 0.44 -3.29 13.46
N HIS A 48 -0.27 -2.47 12.69
CA HIS A 48 -0.97 -1.29 13.23
C HIS A 48 -1.95 -1.68 14.34
N SER A 49 -2.69 -2.79 14.15
CA SER A 49 -3.66 -3.29 15.12
C SER A 49 -3.08 -3.45 16.52
N MET A 50 -1.88 -4.03 16.63
CA MET A 50 -1.24 -4.23 17.94
C MET A 50 -0.92 -2.90 18.61
N HIS A 51 -0.36 -1.93 17.88
CA HIS A 51 0.06 -0.63 18.45
C HIS A 51 -1.13 0.24 18.81
N ILE A 52 -2.17 0.26 18.01
CA ILE A 52 -3.41 1.01 18.26
C ILE A 52 -4.14 0.43 19.46
N ASN A 53 -4.22 -0.89 19.60
CA ASN A 53 -4.84 -1.55 20.75
C ASN A 53 -4.09 -1.31 22.06
N LEU A 54 -2.80 -0.95 22.01
CA LEU A 54 -2.02 -0.47 23.14
C LEU A 54 -2.23 1.03 23.44
N GLY A 55 -3.10 1.72 22.71
CA GLY A 55 -3.42 3.13 22.91
C GLY A 55 -2.45 4.11 22.24
N ILE A 56 -1.55 3.62 21.35
CA ILE A 56 -0.63 4.50 20.61
C ILE A 56 -1.41 5.21 19.52
N GLN A 57 -1.41 6.54 19.57
CA GLN A 57 -2.14 7.38 18.65
C GLN A 57 -1.42 7.51 17.31
N CYS A 58 -2.19 7.66 16.21
CA CYS A 58 -1.68 7.78 14.84
C CYS A 58 -0.62 8.87 14.70
N LEU A 59 -0.87 10.04 15.28
CA LEU A 59 0.02 11.21 15.20
C LEU A 59 1.35 11.03 15.96
N TYR A 60 1.45 10.03 16.83
CA TYR A 60 2.72 9.71 17.46
C TYR A 60 3.75 9.23 16.43
N CYS A 61 3.31 8.39 15.48
CA CYS A 61 4.15 7.85 14.42
C CYS A 61 4.10 8.68 13.14
N HIS A 62 2.97 9.39 12.89
CA HIS A 62 2.70 10.16 11.68
C HIS A 62 2.50 11.66 11.93
N PRO A 63 3.45 12.36 12.61
CA PRO A 63 3.28 13.78 12.97
C PRO A 63 3.26 14.71 11.75
N GLY A 64 3.74 14.26 10.60
CA GLY A 64 3.74 15.01 9.34
C GLY A 64 2.33 15.33 8.84
N ALA A 65 1.32 14.55 9.24
CA ALA A 65 -0.07 14.84 8.91
C ALA A 65 -0.57 16.22 9.41
N LEU A 66 0.04 16.76 10.45
CA LEU A 66 -0.26 18.11 10.93
C LEU A 66 0.47 19.22 10.15
N ARG A 67 1.39 18.89 9.25
CA ARG A 67 2.28 19.84 8.59
C ARG A 67 2.13 19.90 7.07
N GLY A 68 1.77 18.79 6.44
CA GLY A 68 1.74 18.71 4.98
C GLY A 68 0.94 17.52 4.43
N PRO A 69 1.07 17.27 3.14
CA PRO A 69 0.36 16.18 2.47
C PRO A 69 0.89 14.81 2.89
N SER A 70 2.19 14.69 3.17
CA SER A 70 2.77 13.43 3.63
C SER A 70 2.74 13.35 5.16
N PRO A 71 2.14 12.28 5.72
CA PRO A 71 2.11 12.07 7.16
C PRO A 71 3.48 11.69 7.72
N GLY A 72 4.42 11.32 6.84
CA GLY A 72 5.73 10.78 7.19
C GLY A 72 5.67 9.35 7.69
N LEU A 73 6.83 8.72 7.74
CA LEU A 73 7.03 7.39 8.31
C LEU A 73 7.94 7.52 9.53
N PRO A 74 7.70 6.73 10.58
CA PRO A 74 8.52 6.79 11.79
C PRO A 74 9.94 6.29 11.48
N THR A 75 10.92 6.93 12.09
CA THR A 75 12.30 6.48 12.06
C THR A 75 12.50 5.25 12.94
N GLU A 76 13.56 4.48 12.70
CA GLU A 76 13.96 3.33 13.52
C GLU A 76 14.16 3.72 14.98
N SER A 77 14.70 4.91 15.24
CA SER A 77 14.91 5.44 16.59
C SER A 77 13.60 5.66 17.34
N LYS A 78 12.53 6.06 16.64
CA LYS A 78 11.19 6.18 17.27
C LYS A 78 10.66 4.83 17.70
N CYS A 79 10.82 3.80 16.91
CA CYS A 79 10.47 2.43 17.26
C CYS A 79 11.29 1.95 18.45
N TRP A 80 12.60 2.21 18.41
CA TRP A 80 13.55 1.78 19.43
C TRP A 80 13.29 2.43 20.79
N GLY A 81 12.73 3.62 20.83
CA GLY A 81 12.35 4.30 22.07
C GLY A 81 11.55 3.40 23.03
N CYS A 82 10.65 2.57 22.50
CA CYS A 82 9.89 1.59 23.29
C CYS A 82 10.51 0.19 23.22
N HIS A 83 10.90 -0.26 22.02
CA HIS A 83 11.32 -1.65 21.77
C HIS A 83 12.64 -2.02 22.46
N GLN A 84 13.47 -1.07 22.86
CA GLN A 84 14.64 -1.34 23.69
C GLN A 84 14.29 -1.88 25.10
N GLN A 85 13.10 -1.55 25.61
CA GLN A 85 12.64 -1.97 26.94
C GLN A 85 11.70 -3.20 26.90
N ILE A 86 11.24 -3.56 25.70
CA ILE A 86 10.28 -4.65 25.53
C ILE A 86 11.03 -5.93 25.21
N THR A 87 10.77 -6.98 25.99
CA THR A 87 11.47 -8.27 25.88
C THR A 87 10.94 -9.18 24.77
N VAL A 88 9.89 -8.76 24.04
CA VAL A 88 9.34 -9.54 22.93
C VAL A 88 10.39 -9.71 21.83
N ARG A 89 10.63 -10.96 21.46
CA ARG A 89 11.56 -11.35 20.40
C ARG A 89 10.82 -12.10 19.31
N ASN A 90 10.99 -11.65 18.08
CA ASN A 90 10.55 -12.33 16.85
C ASN A 90 11.38 -11.80 15.68
N SER A 91 11.25 -12.42 14.53
CA SER A 91 12.02 -12.07 13.32
C SER A 91 11.86 -10.59 12.90
N GLU A 92 10.69 -9.98 13.13
CA GLU A 92 10.43 -8.59 12.77
C GLU A 92 11.15 -7.61 13.71
N ILE A 93 11.20 -7.94 14.99
CA ILE A 93 11.99 -7.19 15.98
C ILE A 93 13.49 -7.33 15.69
N ASP A 94 13.95 -8.52 15.28
CA ASP A 94 15.36 -8.71 14.92
C ASP A 94 15.75 -7.84 13.70
N LYS A 95 14.85 -7.70 12.72
CA LYS A 95 15.03 -6.74 11.60
C LYS A 95 15.13 -5.30 12.11
N LEU A 96 14.23 -4.86 13.01
CA LEU A 96 14.28 -3.54 13.61
C LEU A 96 15.64 -3.32 14.29
N VAL A 97 16.09 -4.26 15.11
CA VAL A 97 17.39 -4.20 15.80
C VAL A 97 18.54 -4.06 14.81
N SER A 98 18.47 -4.73 13.65
CA SER A 98 19.51 -4.62 12.63
C SER A 98 19.59 -3.21 12.04
N TYR A 99 18.45 -2.56 11.74
CA TYR A 99 18.41 -1.17 11.26
C TYR A 99 18.94 -0.20 12.30
N VAL A 100 18.52 -0.35 13.57
CA VAL A 100 19.00 0.48 14.68
C VAL A 100 20.51 0.37 14.86
N LYS A 101 21.07 -0.85 14.88
CA LYS A 101 22.52 -1.09 15.01
C LYS A 101 23.31 -0.54 13.84
N ALA A 102 22.76 -0.62 12.63
CA ALA A 102 23.39 -0.09 11.44
C ALA A 102 23.26 1.45 11.32
N ASN A 103 22.45 2.09 12.17
CA ASN A 103 22.05 3.50 12.08
C ASN A 103 21.52 3.83 10.67
N GLN A 104 20.68 2.95 10.14
CA GLN A 104 20.10 3.08 8.80
C GLN A 104 18.58 3.19 8.88
N PRO A 105 17.97 4.07 8.09
CA PRO A 105 16.52 4.19 8.03
C PRO A 105 15.91 2.91 7.47
N ILE A 106 14.73 2.56 7.97
CA ILE A 106 13.95 1.44 7.43
C ILE A 106 13.44 1.85 6.04
N PRO A 107 13.77 1.09 4.97
CA PRO A 107 13.39 1.43 3.60
C PRO A 107 11.93 1.06 3.30
N TRP A 108 11.00 1.75 3.96
CA TRP A 108 9.57 1.52 3.78
C TRP A 108 9.14 1.71 2.32
N VAL A 109 8.27 0.82 1.85
CA VAL A 109 7.67 0.94 0.52
C VAL A 109 6.33 1.67 0.64
N PRO A 110 6.13 2.81 -0.06
CA PRO A 110 4.87 3.52 -0.04
C PRO A 110 3.71 2.65 -0.51
N VAL A 111 2.62 2.58 0.27
CA VAL A 111 1.39 1.85 -0.10
C VAL A 111 0.35 2.75 -0.77
N ALA A 112 0.50 4.06 -0.62
CA ALA A 112 -0.31 5.07 -1.29
C ALA A 112 0.60 6.18 -1.82
N ILE A 113 0.41 6.55 -3.07
CA ILE A 113 1.15 7.62 -3.74
C ILE A 113 0.12 8.63 -4.22
N LEU A 114 0.26 9.87 -3.75
CA LEU A 114 -0.55 10.98 -4.23
C LEU A 114 0.08 11.48 -5.55
N PRO A 115 -0.70 11.61 -6.63
CA PRO A 115 -0.19 12.21 -7.86
C PRO A 115 0.28 13.65 -7.66
N ASP A 116 1.34 14.05 -8.34
CA ASP A 116 1.99 15.37 -8.17
C ASP A 116 1.08 16.56 -8.45
N PHE A 117 0.01 16.36 -9.23
CA PHE A 117 -0.98 17.40 -9.54
C PHE A 117 -2.11 17.52 -8.49
N VAL A 118 -2.11 16.68 -7.44
CA VAL A 118 -3.11 16.70 -6.38
C VAL A 118 -2.54 17.41 -5.16
N TYR A 119 -3.16 18.54 -4.82
CA TYR A 119 -2.82 19.31 -3.61
C TYR A 119 -3.73 18.87 -2.47
N PHE A 120 -3.16 18.11 -1.54
CA PHE A 120 -3.89 17.62 -0.38
C PHE A 120 -3.23 18.07 0.92
N SER A 121 -4.04 18.34 1.95
CA SER A 121 -3.54 18.60 3.30
C SER A 121 -4.41 17.88 4.33
N HIS A 122 -3.80 17.12 5.21
CA HIS A 122 -4.48 16.47 6.32
C HIS A 122 -4.98 17.49 7.37
N ARG A 123 -4.25 18.58 7.56
CA ARG A 123 -4.45 19.52 8.65
C ARG A 123 -5.90 20.04 8.78
N PRO A 124 -6.56 20.56 7.73
CA PRO A 124 -7.94 21.03 7.84
C PRO A 124 -8.94 19.91 8.18
N HIS A 125 -8.70 18.69 7.70
CA HIS A 125 -9.54 17.53 7.97
C HIS A 125 -9.43 17.10 9.45
N ILE A 126 -8.21 17.07 9.98
CA ILE A 126 -7.95 16.79 11.40
C ILE A 126 -8.54 17.88 12.28
N ALA A 127 -8.39 19.16 11.89
CA ALA A 127 -8.96 20.29 12.61
C ALA A 127 -10.50 20.27 12.64
N ALA A 128 -11.13 19.72 11.60
CA ALA A 128 -12.56 19.49 11.53
C ALA A 128 -13.05 18.27 12.35
N GLY A 129 -12.15 17.55 13.03
CA GLY A 129 -12.48 16.40 13.88
C GLY A 129 -12.68 15.09 13.11
N LEU A 130 -12.25 15.01 11.84
CA LEU A 130 -12.34 13.75 11.10
C LEU A 130 -11.31 12.75 11.62
N ASN A 131 -11.76 11.53 11.87
CA ASN A 131 -10.90 10.43 12.28
C ASN A 131 -10.10 9.89 11.07
N CYS A 132 -8.90 9.41 11.32
CA CYS A 132 -8.02 8.86 10.29
C CYS A 132 -8.67 7.70 9.53
N GLU A 133 -9.40 6.85 10.23
CA GLU A 133 -10.10 5.67 9.67
C GLU A 133 -11.25 6.03 8.73
N ASN A 134 -11.81 7.24 8.79
CA ASN A 134 -12.84 7.68 7.85
C ASN A 134 -12.35 7.64 6.38
N CYS A 135 -11.04 7.87 6.17
CA CYS A 135 -10.41 7.83 4.85
C CYS A 135 -9.49 6.62 4.68
N HIS A 136 -8.76 6.23 5.72
CA HIS A 136 -7.76 5.17 5.64
C HIS A 136 -8.29 3.78 5.98
N GLY A 137 -9.60 3.64 6.21
CA GLY A 137 -10.24 2.37 6.56
C GLY A 137 -9.88 1.90 7.97
N GLU A 138 -10.17 0.64 8.27
CA GLU A 138 -10.02 0.08 9.62
C GLU A 138 -8.56 -0.26 9.96
N ILE A 139 -7.72 0.79 10.14
CA ILE A 139 -6.29 0.65 10.45
C ILE A 139 -6.09 -0.12 11.76
N SER A 140 -7.00 0.04 12.71
CA SER A 140 -7.02 -0.67 13.98
C SER A 140 -7.06 -2.20 13.85
N GLN A 141 -7.42 -2.71 12.68
CA GLN A 141 -7.43 -4.15 12.38
C GLN A 141 -6.27 -4.59 11.47
N MET A 142 -5.48 -3.66 10.94
CA MET A 142 -4.42 -3.98 9.99
C MET A 142 -3.22 -4.63 10.67
N THR A 143 -2.87 -5.83 10.21
CA THR A 143 -1.62 -6.53 10.56
C THR A 143 -0.47 -6.18 9.64
N THR A 144 -0.76 -5.62 8.47
CA THR A 144 0.20 -5.13 7.48
C THR A 144 -0.40 -3.93 6.77
N ALA A 145 0.40 -2.92 6.46
CA ALA A 145 -0.08 -1.77 5.69
C ALA A 145 -0.45 -2.19 4.27
N VAL A 146 -1.69 -1.91 3.88
CA VAL A 146 -2.23 -2.20 2.55
C VAL A 146 -2.83 -0.94 1.93
N PRO A 147 -2.82 -0.82 0.59
CA PRO A 147 -3.49 0.27 -0.09
C PRO A 147 -4.98 0.28 0.28
N GLN A 148 -5.49 1.43 0.69
CA GLN A 148 -6.91 1.62 0.96
C GLN A 148 -7.56 2.37 -0.20
N LYS A 149 -8.76 1.94 -0.59
CA LYS A 149 -9.61 2.76 -1.45
C LYS A 149 -10.13 3.90 -0.60
N MET A 150 -9.60 5.08 -0.82
CA MET A 150 -10.10 6.27 -0.14
C MET A 150 -11.53 6.55 -0.60
N ASN A 151 -12.49 6.49 0.33
CA ASN A 151 -13.87 6.87 0.08
C ASN A 151 -14.00 8.40 0.07
N MET A 152 -13.31 9.04 -0.86
CA MET A 152 -13.61 10.43 -1.21
C MET A 152 -14.61 10.41 -2.38
N GLY A 153 -15.82 9.95 -2.08
CA GLY A 153 -16.93 10.04 -3.01
C GLY A 153 -17.36 11.51 -3.16
N TRP A 154 -17.50 11.92 -4.40
CA TRP A 154 -18.12 13.17 -4.77
C TRP A 154 -19.62 13.03 -4.64
#